data_00b2469d5e588661316359da7d944f7f
#
_entry.id   00b2469d5e588661316359da7d944f7f
#
_cell.length_a   1.000
_cell.length_b   1.000
_cell.length_c   1.000
_cell.angle_alpha   90.00
_cell.angle_beta   90.00
_cell.angle_gamma   90.00
#
_symmetry.space_group_name_H-M   'P 1'
#
loop_
_entity.id
_entity.type
_entity.pdbx_description
1 polymer ?
#
loop_
_entity_poly.entity_id
_entity_poly.type
_entity_poly.pdbx_seq_one_letter_code
_entity_poly.pdbx_strand_id
1 'polypeptide(L)'
;MRLQNKSKFINKTNTQKMKQTILVTGASSGFGLLVANQLHESGYTVIGTSRNPEKIQLPFKMLTLDIADDGSIKNFCKELFRQIRQVDVLINNAGFYLSGLAEETTIEQGRLQFETNFWGTVKLTNELLPYFRKQRSGKIITVGSIMGLLNFPNASYYGASKHALEGYFKSLRFELKEFNIKVAMIEPMGFKTNIANSSVVAEKKISDYDDYRNKVNAFANDLFGKATEPTPV
;
A
#
# COMPACT_ATOMS: atom_id res chain seq x y z
N MET A 1 -37.22 11.21 -60.98
CA MET A 1 -37.52 10.77 -59.60
C MET A 1 -36.18 10.74 -58.83
N ARG A 2 -35.91 11.78 -58.02
CA ARG A 2 -34.63 11.98 -57.29
C ARG A 2 -34.75 11.34 -55.91
N LEU A 3 -33.91 10.33 -55.64
CA LEU A 3 -33.77 9.78 -54.29
C LEU A 3 -32.71 10.58 -53.55
N GLN A 4 -33.19 11.27 -52.49
CA GLN A 4 -32.32 12.02 -51.58
C GLN A 4 -31.64 11.07 -50.59
N ASN A 5 -30.33 11.04 -50.63
CA ASN A 5 -29.46 10.41 -49.64
C ASN A 5 -29.53 11.20 -48.33
N LYS A 6 -30.16 10.67 -47.29
CA LYS A 6 -30.02 11.17 -45.93
C LYS A 6 -28.79 10.55 -45.27
N SER A 7 -27.67 11.26 -45.29
CA SER A 7 -26.52 10.93 -44.50
C SER A 7 -26.84 11.10 -43.00
N LYS A 8 -26.93 10.00 -42.29
CA LYS A 8 -27.00 10.01 -40.82
C LYS A 8 -25.67 10.52 -40.26
N PHE A 9 -25.67 11.73 -39.73
CA PHE A 9 -24.61 12.21 -38.85
C PHE A 9 -24.63 11.39 -37.55
N ILE A 10 -23.76 10.44 -37.43
CA ILE A 10 -23.47 9.77 -36.17
C ILE A 10 -22.63 10.75 -35.36
N ASN A 11 -23.29 11.46 -34.44
CA ASN A 11 -22.60 12.21 -33.40
C ASN A 11 -21.80 11.19 -32.54
N LYS A 12 -20.51 11.05 -32.78
CA LYS A 12 -19.60 10.45 -31.82
C LYS A 12 -19.55 11.38 -30.61
N THR A 13 -20.40 11.13 -29.62
CA THR A 13 -20.23 11.69 -28.28
C THR A 13 -18.89 11.22 -27.78
N ASN A 14 -17.93 12.11 -27.81
CA ASN A 14 -16.60 11.91 -27.22
C ASN A 14 -16.78 11.94 -25.70
N THR A 15 -17.24 10.81 -25.13
CA THR A 15 -17.25 10.60 -23.68
C THR A 15 -15.80 10.52 -23.25
N GLN A 16 -15.22 11.66 -22.91
CA GLN A 16 -13.93 11.74 -22.29
C GLN A 16 -14.00 10.88 -21.00
N LYS A 17 -13.44 9.67 -21.09
CA LYS A 17 -13.42 8.71 -19.97
C LYS A 17 -12.73 9.41 -18.80
N MET A 18 -13.48 9.74 -17.75
CA MET A 18 -12.91 10.41 -16.58
C MET A 18 -11.73 9.60 -16.09
N LYS A 19 -10.61 10.27 -15.85
CA LYS A 19 -9.39 9.63 -15.34
C LYS A 19 -9.69 9.03 -13.97
N GLN A 20 -9.35 7.76 -13.77
CA GLN A 20 -9.52 7.12 -12.46
C GLN A 20 -8.65 7.82 -11.42
N THR A 21 -9.22 8.00 -10.21
CA THR A 21 -8.51 8.53 -9.06
C THR A 21 -7.95 7.40 -8.22
N ILE A 22 -6.64 7.40 -8.04
CA ILE A 22 -5.90 6.36 -7.33
C ILE A 22 -5.26 6.96 -6.09
N LEU A 23 -5.61 6.43 -4.93
CA LEU A 23 -5.01 6.78 -3.65
C LEU A 23 -3.88 5.79 -3.32
N VAL A 24 -2.67 6.30 -3.06
CA VAL A 24 -1.50 5.49 -2.71
C VAL A 24 -0.99 5.90 -1.33
N THR A 25 -1.03 5.00 -0.36
CA THR A 25 -0.47 5.30 0.97
C THR A 25 1.04 5.08 1.01
N GLY A 26 1.76 5.95 1.74
CA GLY A 26 3.21 5.89 1.83
C GLY A 26 3.92 6.16 0.49
N ALA A 27 3.42 7.14 -0.27
CA ALA A 27 3.91 7.48 -1.61
C ALA A 27 5.15 8.39 -1.61
N SER A 28 5.81 8.60 -0.48
CA SER A 28 7.00 9.46 -0.36
C SER A 28 8.31 8.75 -0.68
N SER A 29 8.33 7.43 -0.71
CA SER A 29 9.54 6.63 -0.94
C SER A 29 9.21 5.21 -1.39
N GLY A 30 10.23 4.44 -1.78
CA GLY A 30 10.14 3.01 -2.07
C GLY A 30 9.09 2.65 -3.13
N PHE A 31 8.41 1.53 -2.95
CA PHE A 31 7.38 1.07 -3.88
C PHE A 31 6.24 2.07 -4.06
N GLY A 32 5.79 2.71 -2.98
CA GLY A 32 4.71 3.68 -3.05
C GLY A 32 5.02 4.83 -3.99
N LEU A 33 6.25 5.36 -3.93
CA LEU A 33 6.70 6.44 -4.81
C LEU A 33 6.81 5.97 -6.28
N LEU A 34 7.41 4.80 -6.50
CA LEU A 34 7.57 4.25 -7.85
C LEU A 34 6.22 4.02 -8.53
N VAL A 35 5.30 3.35 -7.84
CA VAL A 35 3.95 3.07 -8.33
C VAL A 35 3.18 4.36 -8.56
N ALA A 36 3.27 5.33 -7.65
CA ALA A 36 2.56 6.61 -7.78
C ALA A 36 3.06 7.41 -8.97
N ASN A 37 4.39 7.48 -9.21
CA ASN A 37 4.97 8.13 -10.39
C ASN A 37 4.48 7.46 -11.67
N GLN A 38 4.59 6.14 -11.77
CA GLN A 38 4.20 5.42 -12.98
C GLN A 38 2.72 5.56 -13.30
N LEU A 39 1.86 5.51 -12.30
CA LEU A 39 0.42 5.75 -12.47
C LEU A 39 0.15 7.19 -12.94
N HIS A 40 0.88 8.18 -12.39
CA HIS A 40 0.75 9.56 -12.82
C HIS A 40 1.19 9.74 -14.29
N GLU A 41 2.33 9.20 -14.66
CA GLU A 41 2.85 9.20 -16.04
C GLU A 41 1.90 8.49 -17.02
N SER A 42 1.22 7.43 -16.56
CA SER A 42 0.17 6.72 -17.30
C SER A 42 -1.14 7.51 -17.41
N GLY A 43 -1.19 8.72 -16.84
CA GLY A 43 -2.32 9.64 -16.97
C GLY A 43 -3.43 9.46 -15.96
N TYR A 44 -3.25 8.67 -14.90
CA TYR A 44 -4.21 8.59 -13.79
C TYR A 44 -4.14 9.84 -12.91
N THR A 45 -5.23 10.13 -12.19
CA THR A 45 -5.22 11.11 -11.10
C THR A 45 -4.69 10.42 -9.85
N VAL A 46 -3.47 10.74 -9.45
CA VAL A 46 -2.83 10.13 -8.28
C VAL A 46 -2.92 11.07 -7.09
N ILE A 47 -3.27 10.52 -5.93
CA ILE A 47 -3.15 11.14 -4.61
C ILE A 47 -2.26 10.25 -3.77
N GLY A 48 -1.09 10.78 -3.42
CA GLY A 48 -0.17 10.11 -2.51
C GLY A 48 -0.38 10.57 -1.07
N THR A 49 0.10 9.78 -0.10
CA THR A 49 0.14 10.22 1.29
C THR A 49 1.51 10.06 1.93
N SER A 50 1.82 10.93 2.86
CA SER A 50 2.97 10.82 3.76
C SER A 50 2.69 11.56 5.07
N ARG A 51 3.52 11.34 6.10
CA ARG A 51 3.44 12.08 7.36
C ARG A 51 3.81 13.56 7.20
N ASN A 52 4.73 13.86 6.29
CA ASN A 52 5.27 15.20 6.05
C ASN A 52 5.31 15.49 4.54
N PRO A 53 4.15 15.65 3.88
CA PRO A 53 4.10 15.84 2.43
C PRO A 53 4.70 17.18 1.97
N GLU A 54 4.73 18.18 2.82
CA GLU A 54 5.28 19.52 2.53
C GLU A 54 6.79 19.52 2.24
N LYS A 55 7.50 18.47 2.68
CA LYS A 55 8.95 18.32 2.45
C LYS A 55 9.28 17.68 1.10
N ILE A 56 8.27 17.34 0.29
CA ILE A 56 8.43 16.52 -0.89
C ILE A 56 7.74 17.20 -2.08
N GLN A 57 8.49 17.43 -3.15
CA GLN A 57 7.94 17.92 -4.43
C GLN A 57 7.77 16.75 -5.39
N LEU A 58 6.52 16.43 -5.72
CA LEU A 58 6.15 15.35 -6.64
C LEU A 58 5.18 15.87 -7.71
N PRO A 59 5.10 15.23 -8.88
CA PRO A 59 4.24 15.67 -9.97
C PRO A 59 2.74 15.41 -9.71
N PHE A 60 2.41 14.74 -8.62
CA PHE A 60 1.03 14.45 -8.18
C PHE A 60 0.78 14.99 -6.77
N LYS A 61 -0.48 15.06 -6.41
CA LYS A 61 -0.90 15.61 -5.13
C LYS A 61 -0.51 14.71 -3.97
N MET A 62 0.04 15.30 -2.92
CA MET A 62 0.35 14.65 -1.66
C MET A 62 -0.54 15.21 -0.53
N LEU A 63 -1.05 14.33 0.33
CA LEU A 63 -1.83 14.68 1.52
C LEU A 63 -1.18 14.10 2.78
N THR A 64 -1.38 14.79 3.90
CA THR A 64 -0.87 14.34 5.20
C THR A 64 -1.67 13.14 5.70
N LEU A 65 -0.95 12.08 6.06
CA LEU A 65 -1.51 10.91 6.72
C LEU A 65 -0.43 10.24 7.57
N ASP A 66 -0.67 10.16 8.87
CA ASP A 66 -0.07 9.16 9.74
C ASP A 66 -1.05 8.00 9.88
N ILE A 67 -0.69 6.85 9.30
CA ILE A 67 -1.58 5.68 9.28
C ILE A 67 -1.67 4.99 10.64
N ALA A 68 -0.76 5.29 11.57
CA ALA A 68 -0.80 4.78 12.94
C ALA A 68 -1.64 5.65 13.90
N ASP A 69 -2.18 6.79 13.43
CA ASP A 69 -2.98 7.71 14.24
C ASP A 69 -4.43 7.80 13.76
N ASP A 70 -5.36 7.44 14.62
CA ASP A 70 -6.82 7.41 14.31
C ASP A 70 -7.36 8.81 13.96
N GLY A 71 -6.86 9.84 14.63
CA GLY A 71 -7.25 11.24 14.37
C GLY A 71 -6.77 11.68 12.98
N SER A 72 -5.53 11.32 12.63
CA SER A 72 -4.95 11.57 11.32
C SER A 72 -5.75 10.89 10.22
N ILE A 73 -6.13 9.62 10.38
CA ILE A 73 -6.95 8.88 9.40
C ILE A 73 -8.29 9.57 9.17
N LYS A 74 -9.00 9.93 10.24
CA LYS A 74 -10.30 10.60 10.15
C LYS A 74 -10.20 11.98 9.48
N ASN A 75 -9.19 12.77 9.85
CA ASN A 75 -8.96 14.09 9.27
C ASN A 75 -8.57 13.96 7.78
N PHE A 76 -7.70 13.01 7.46
CA PHE A 76 -7.33 12.70 6.09
C PHE A 76 -8.55 12.36 5.22
N CYS A 77 -9.44 11.47 5.66
CA CYS A 77 -10.62 11.09 4.89
C CYS A 77 -11.56 12.29 4.67
N LYS A 78 -11.75 13.15 5.67
CA LYS A 78 -12.53 14.40 5.51
C LYS A 78 -11.91 15.32 4.47
N GLU A 79 -10.59 15.53 4.55
CA GLU A 79 -9.86 16.39 3.62
C GLU A 79 -9.83 15.82 2.21
N LEU A 80 -9.66 14.52 2.05
CA LEU A 80 -9.68 13.83 0.78
C LEU A 80 -11.00 14.11 0.04
N PHE A 81 -12.15 13.85 0.67
CA PHE A 81 -13.46 13.99 0.03
C PHE A 81 -13.99 15.44 -0.06
N ARG A 82 -13.29 16.42 0.50
CA ARG A 82 -13.49 17.83 0.16
C ARG A 82 -12.89 18.16 -1.21
N GLN A 83 -11.84 17.45 -1.62
CA GLN A 83 -11.04 17.76 -2.80
C GLN A 83 -11.39 16.89 -4.00
N ILE A 84 -11.94 15.71 -3.77
CA ILE A 84 -12.31 14.77 -4.83
C ILE A 84 -13.70 14.19 -4.59
N ARG A 85 -14.33 13.77 -5.69
CA ARG A 85 -15.68 13.18 -5.64
C ARG A 85 -15.65 11.70 -5.28
N GLN A 86 -14.60 10.98 -5.71
CA GLN A 86 -14.49 9.52 -5.53
C GLN A 86 -13.04 9.06 -5.58
N VAL A 87 -12.78 7.92 -4.97
CA VAL A 87 -11.57 7.11 -5.13
C VAL A 87 -11.96 5.86 -5.92
N ASP A 88 -11.27 5.58 -7.02
CA ASP A 88 -11.51 4.38 -7.81
C ASP A 88 -10.63 3.21 -7.37
N VAL A 89 -9.40 3.52 -6.93
CA VAL A 89 -8.44 2.52 -6.46
C VAL A 89 -7.77 3.01 -5.18
N LEU A 90 -7.76 2.16 -4.15
CA LEU A 90 -6.93 2.32 -2.97
C LEU A 90 -5.74 1.37 -3.08
N ILE A 91 -4.52 1.90 -2.96
CA ILE A 91 -3.29 1.12 -2.84
C ILE A 91 -2.76 1.30 -1.42
N ASN A 92 -2.97 0.31 -0.57
CA ASN A 92 -2.41 0.22 0.76
C ASN A 92 -0.96 -0.23 0.65
N ASN A 93 -0.02 0.72 0.75
CA ASN A 93 1.40 0.45 0.66
C ASN A 93 2.17 0.92 1.91
N ALA A 94 1.63 1.87 2.68
CA ALA A 94 2.29 2.37 3.89
C ALA A 94 2.63 1.22 4.86
N GLY A 95 3.86 1.24 5.36
CA GLY A 95 4.36 0.25 6.29
C GLY A 95 5.87 0.34 6.45
N PHE A 96 6.39 -0.36 7.43
CA PHE A 96 7.82 -0.46 7.67
C PHE A 96 8.23 -1.90 8.05
N TYR A 97 9.51 -2.18 8.01
CA TYR A 97 10.09 -3.45 8.39
C TYR A 97 10.76 -3.35 9.75
N LEU A 98 10.39 -4.22 10.67
CA LEU A 98 11.05 -4.38 11.97
C LEU A 98 11.91 -5.65 11.93
N SER A 99 13.21 -5.46 12.01
CA SER A 99 14.21 -6.52 12.03
C SER A 99 14.61 -6.83 13.45
N GLY A 100 14.46 -8.06 13.87
CA GLY A 100 14.88 -8.51 15.18
C GLY A 100 14.41 -9.91 15.53
N LEU A 101 15.20 -10.62 16.34
CA LEU A 101 14.76 -11.87 16.93
C LEU A 101 13.61 -11.60 17.91
N ALA A 102 12.72 -12.57 18.07
CA ALA A 102 11.49 -12.38 18.84
C ALA A 102 11.73 -11.91 20.27
N GLU A 103 12.74 -12.48 20.95
CA GLU A 103 13.10 -12.15 22.33
C GLU A 103 13.82 -10.81 22.46
N GLU A 104 14.49 -10.36 21.39
CA GLU A 104 15.19 -9.08 21.33
C GLU A 104 14.26 -7.91 21.00
N THR A 105 13.11 -8.20 20.40
CA THR A 105 12.12 -7.20 20.02
C THR A 105 11.16 -6.95 21.18
N THR A 106 11.04 -5.70 21.60
CA THR A 106 10.11 -5.34 22.67
C THR A 106 8.66 -5.46 22.23
N ILE A 107 7.77 -5.65 23.18
CA ILE A 107 6.31 -5.68 22.91
C ILE A 107 5.84 -4.34 22.32
N GLU A 108 6.42 -3.25 22.77
CA GLU A 108 6.14 -1.89 22.27
C GLU A 108 6.52 -1.74 20.80
N GLN A 109 7.70 -2.22 20.41
CA GLN A 109 8.10 -2.27 18.99
C GLN A 109 7.16 -3.16 18.17
N GLY A 110 6.80 -4.33 18.71
CA GLY A 110 5.83 -5.22 18.08
C GLY A 110 4.46 -4.59 17.88
N ARG A 111 3.96 -3.87 18.91
CA ARG A 111 2.71 -3.12 18.83
C ARG A 111 2.76 -2.03 17.76
N LEU A 112 3.85 -1.26 17.70
CA LEU A 112 4.04 -0.23 16.69
C LEU A 112 4.06 -0.82 15.27
N GLN A 113 4.71 -1.99 15.09
CA GLN A 113 4.70 -2.72 13.83
C GLN A 113 3.28 -3.08 13.39
N PHE A 114 2.48 -3.62 14.32
CA PHE A 114 1.08 -3.96 14.05
C PHE A 114 0.21 -2.72 13.84
N GLU A 115 0.38 -1.68 14.65
CA GLU A 115 -0.40 -0.46 14.54
C GLU A 115 -0.21 0.17 13.15
N THR A 116 1.03 0.23 12.66
CA THR A 116 1.29 0.81 11.34
C THR A 116 0.90 -0.14 10.19
N ASN A 117 1.39 -1.40 10.21
CA ASN A 117 1.28 -2.28 9.05
C ASN A 117 -0.11 -2.90 8.93
N PHE A 118 -0.75 -3.23 10.04
CA PHE A 118 -2.03 -3.93 10.05
C PHE A 118 -3.19 -3.00 10.43
N TRP A 119 -3.22 -2.50 11.67
CA TRP A 119 -4.38 -1.74 12.15
C TRP A 119 -4.61 -0.46 11.36
N GLY A 120 -3.57 0.30 11.06
CA GLY A 120 -3.69 1.51 10.25
C GLY A 120 -4.23 1.23 8.86
N THR A 121 -3.72 0.19 8.20
CA THR A 121 -4.21 -0.27 6.90
C THR A 121 -5.69 -0.67 6.95
N VAL A 122 -6.09 -1.42 7.99
CA VAL A 122 -7.49 -1.85 8.20
C VAL A 122 -8.39 -0.65 8.49
N LYS A 123 -7.99 0.23 9.41
CA LYS A 123 -8.76 1.43 9.79
C LYS A 123 -9.00 2.34 8.58
N LEU A 124 -7.96 2.66 7.81
CA LEU A 124 -8.11 3.48 6.61
C LEU A 124 -9.01 2.81 5.57
N THR A 125 -8.81 1.51 5.34
CA THR A 125 -9.67 0.76 4.42
C THR A 125 -11.13 0.86 4.86
N ASN A 126 -11.43 0.61 6.14
CA ASN A 126 -12.78 0.65 6.69
C ASN A 126 -13.42 2.06 6.60
N GLU A 127 -12.66 3.13 6.81
CA GLU A 127 -13.14 4.50 6.62
C GLU A 127 -13.53 4.79 5.16
N LEU A 128 -12.89 4.12 4.18
CA LEU A 128 -13.18 4.28 2.76
C LEU A 128 -14.28 3.35 2.24
N LEU A 129 -14.56 2.21 2.90
CA LEU A 129 -15.56 1.24 2.47
C LEU A 129 -16.95 1.84 2.23
N PRO A 130 -17.51 2.74 3.06
CA PRO A 130 -18.81 3.36 2.81
C PRO A 130 -18.89 4.07 1.45
N TYR A 131 -17.80 4.71 1.05
CA TYR A 131 -17.71 5.41 -0.24
C TYR A 131 -17.67 4.42 -1.41
N PHE A 132 -16.84 3.39 -1.35
CA PHE A 132 -16.79 2.32 -2.35
C PHE A 132 -18.14 1.60 -2.50
N ARG A 133 -18.82 1.31 -1.37
CA ARG A 133 -20.15 0.69 -1.40
C ARG A 133 -21.19 1.59 -2.09
N LYS A 134 -21.17 2.89 -1.78
CA LYS A 134 -22.06 3.86 -2.43
C LYS A 134 -21.78 3.96 -3.93
N GLN A 135 -20.51 3.89 -4.35
CA GLN A 135 -20.10 3.88 -5.75
C GLN A 135 -20.50 2.59 -6.48
N ARG A 136 -20.72 1.48 -5.78
CA ARG A 136 -20.90 0.13 -6.33
C ARG A 136 -19.76 -0.27 -7.28
N SER A 137 -18.58 0.23 -7.01
CA SER A 137 -17.37 -0.04 -7.79
C SER A 137 -16.13 0.37 -7.00
N GLY A 138 -15.00 -0.27 -7.26
CA GLY A 138 -13.71 0.10 -6.70
C GLY A 138 -12.71 -1.06 -6.70
N LYS A 139 -11.47 -0.72 -6.41
CA LYS A 139 -10.40 -1.71 -6.21
C LYS A 139 -9.62 -1.35 -4.95
N ILE A 140 -9.32 -2.35 -4.15
CA ILE A 140 -8.44 -2.26 -2.98
C ILE A 140 -7.28 -3.20 -3.26
N ILE A 141 -6.08 -2.64 -3.34
CA ILE A 141 -4.84 -3.38 -3.57
C ILE A 141 -3.98 -3.17 -2.34
N THR A 142 -3.56 -4.25 -1.68
CA THR A 142 -2.73 -4.16 -0.49
C THR A 142 -1.36 -4.78 -0.75
N VAL A 143 -0.31 -4.03 -0.45
CA VAL A 143 1.07 -4.50 -0.55
C VAL A 143 1.39 -5.31 0.70
N GLY A 144 1.32 -6.62 0.54
CA GLY A 144 1.73 -7.61 1.51
C GLY A 144 3.25 -7.81 1.54
N SER A 145 3.67 -9.04 1.55
CA SER A 145 5.05 -9.52 1.40
C SER A 145 5.02 -11.03 1.25
N ILE A 146 6.01 -11.62 0.61
CA ILE A 146 6.24 -13.07 0.69
C ILE A 146 6.25 -13.55 2.16
N MET A 147 6.67 -12.68 3.09
CA MET A 147 6.62 -12.94 4.53
C MET A 147 5.20 -12.91 5.12
N GLY A 148 4.18 -12.67 4.33
CA GLY A 148 2.77 -12.92 4.67
C GLY A 148 2.32 -14.36 4.37
N LEU A 149 3.12 -15.11 3.62
CA LEU A 149 2.87 -16.50 3.23
C LEU A 149 3.89 -17.46 3.85
N LEU A 150 5.16 -17.05 3.90
CA LEU A 150 6.29 -17.79 4.45
C LEU A 150 7.02 -16.85 5.40
N ASN A 151 7.48 -17.34 6.56
CA ASN A 151 8.20 -16.50 7.50
C ASN A 151 9.69 -16.85 7.53
N PHE A 152 10.52 -15.84 7.85
CA PHE A 152 11.97 -15.99 7.98
C PHE A 152 12.42 -15.59 9.39
N PRO A 153 13.55 -16.12 9.86
CA PRO A 153 14.16 -15.65 11.10
C PRO A 153 14.39 -14.13 11.08
N ASN A 154 14.48 -13.53 12.25
CA ASN A 154 14.74 -12.09 12.43
C ASN A 154 13.63 -11.16 11.91
N ALA A 155 12.41 -11.68 11.75
CA ALA A 155 11.27 -10.95 11.22
C ALA A 155 9.92 -11.36 11.85
N SER A 156 9.92 -11.82 13.10
CA SER A 156 8.74 -12.42 13.73
C SER A 156 7.53 -11.49 13.72
N TYR A 157 7.67 -10.25 14.19
CA TYR A 157 6.56 -9.29 14.24
C TYR A 157 6.18 -8.76 12.86
N TYR A 158 7.16 -8.55 11.98
CA TYR A 158 6.88 -8.13 10.61
C TYR A 158 6.10 -9.21 9.86
N GLY A 159 6.58 -10.44 9.86
CA GLY A 159 5.90 -11.56 9.21
C GLY A 159 4.50 -11.77 9.78
N ALA A 160 4.35 -11.75 11.11
CA ALA A 160 3.03 -11.85 11.74
C ALA A 160 2.07 -10.72 11.27
N SER A 161 2.54 -9.47 11.16
CA SER A 161 1.73 -8.36 10.66
C SER A 161 1.29 -8.57 9.20
N LYS A 162 2.17 -9.15 8.36
CA LYS A 162 1.87 -9.44 6.96
C LYS A 162 0.92 -10.64 6.80
N HIS A 163 1.05 -11.68 7.63
CA HIS A 163 0.06 -12.77 7.70
C HIS A 163 -1.33 -12.27 8.14
N ALA A 164 -1.37 -11.33 9.09
CA ALA A 164 -2.63 -10.73 9.53
C ALA A 164 -3.33 -9.98 8.39
N LEU A 165 -2.58 -9.24 7.54
CA LEU A 165 -3.12 -8.60 6.33
C LEU A 165 -3.71 -9.64 5.37
N GLU A 166 -2.99 -10.75 5.12
CA GLU A 166 -3.48 -11.84 4.27
C GLU A 166 -4.84 -12.37 4.74
N GLY A 167 -4.95 -12.71 6.02
CA GLY A 167 -6.21 -13.19 6.60
C GLY A 167 -7.35 -12.19 6.42
N TYR A 168 -7.10 -10.93 6.77
CA TYR A 168 -8.11 -9.87 6.71
C TYR A 168 -8.57 -9.60 5.27
N PHE A 169 -7.66 -9.32 4.34
CA PHE A 169 -8.02 -8.95 2.97
C PHE A 169 -8.57 -10.11 2.14
N LYS A 170 -8.19 -11.35 2.44
CA LYS A 170 -8.82 -12.54 1.86
C LYS A 170 -10.30 -12.66 2.25
N SER A 171 -10.66 -12.43 3.52
CA SER A 171 -12.05 -12.35 3.96
C SER A 171 -12.80 -11.20 3.31
N LEU A 172 -12.21 -10.00 3.36
CA LEU A 172 -12.81 -8.79 2.81
C LEU A 172 -13.15 -8.92 1.32
N ARG A 173 -12.36 -9.69 0.56
CA ARG A 173 -12.62 -9.98 -0.85
C ARG A 173 -13.98 -10.64 -1.08
N PHE A 174 -14.40 -11.54 -0.20
CA PHE A 174 -15.71 -12.20 -0.30
C PHE A 174 -16.82 -11.25 0.12
N GLU A 175 -16.62 -10.52 1.22
CA GLU A 175 -17.60 -9.59 1.78
C GLU A 175 -17.97 -8.46 0.82
N LEU A 176 -17.02 -8.00 0.01
CA LEU A 176 -17.21 -6.86 -0.90
C LEU A 176 -17.67 -7.25 -2.31
N LYS A 177 -17.77 -8.53 -2.61
CA LYS A 177 -18.17 -9.03 -3.94
C LYS A 177 -19.51 -8.48 -4.41
N GLU A 178 -20.51 -8.48 -3.53
CA GLU A 178 -21.86 -8.00 -3.82
C GLU A 178 -21.92 -6.49 -4.13
N PHE A 179 -20.89 -5.73 -3.74
CA PHE A 179 -20.76 -4.32 -4.03
C PHE A 179 -19.92 -4.01 -5.27
N ASN A 180 -19.50 -5.05 -6.03
CA ASN A 180 -18.59 -4.92 -7.17
C ASN A 180 -17.26 -4.22 -6.82
N ILE A 181 -16.75 -4.45 -5.60
CA ILE A 181 -15.47 -3.96 -5.13
C ILE A 181 -14.47 -5.12 -5.20
N LYS A 182 -13.36 -4.92 -5.91
CA LYS A 182 -12.32 -5.94 -6.08
C LYS A 182 -11.23 -5.75 -5.03
N VAL A 183 -10.81 -6.82 -4.41
CA VAL A 183 -9.71 -6.82 -3.43
C VAL A 183 -8.60 -7.74 -3.93
N ALA A 184 -7.36 -7.25 -3.90
CA ALA A 184 -6.17 -7.99 -4.30
C ALA A 184 -5.03 -7.74 -3.32
N MET A 185 -4.18 -8.75 -3.15
CA MET A 185 -2.91 -8.65 -2.47
C MET A 185 -1.77 -8.74 -3.48
N ILE A 186 -0.67 -8.06 -3.21
CA ILE A 186 0.60 -8.17 -3.95
C ILE A 186 1.65 -8.56 -2.93
N GLU A 187 2.39 -9.65 -3.22
CA GLU A 187 3.37 -10.23 -2.31
C GLU A 187 4.80 -10.07 -2.86
N PRO A 188 5.42 -8.89 -2.72
CA PRO A 188 6.77 -8.66 -3.21
C PRO A 188 7.78 -9.55 -2.48
N MET A 189 8.80 -10.00 -3.23
CA MET A 189 9.95 -10.71 -2.68
C MET A 189 11.24 -10.11 -3.25
N GLY A 190 12.18 -9.74 -2.37
CA GLY A 190 13.57 -9.49 -2.74
C GLY A 190 13.82 -8.33 -3.69
N PHE A 191 13.08 -7.22 -3.59
CA PHE A 191 13.39 -6.01 -4.34
C PHE A 191 14.28 -5.06 -3.53
N LYS A 192 15.23 -4.39 -4.20
CA LYS A 192 15.97 -3.27 -3.63
C LYS A 192 15.05 -2.07 -3.49
N THR A 193 14.54 -1.87 -2.30
CA THR A 193 13.73 -0.70 -1.93
C THR A 193 14.32 -0.05 -0.70
N ASN A 194 13.94 1.19 -0.44
CA ASN A 194 14.36 1.88 0.80
C ASN A 194 13.80 1.25 2.08
N ILE A 195 13.01 0.17 2.00
CA ILE A 195 12.46 -0.50 3.18
C ILE A 195 13.56 -1.07 4.08
N ALA A 196 14.65 -1.57 3.49
CA ALA A 196 15.80 -2.05 4.25
C ALA A 196 16.53 -0.89 4.95
N ASN A 197 16.69 0.25 4.28
CA ASN A 197 17.37 1.44 4.81
C ASN A 197 16.52 2.18 5.86
N SER A 198 15.20 2.00 5.84
CA SER A 198 14.24 2.55 6.81
C SER A 198 13.76 1.51 7.82
N SER A 199 14.43 0.34 7.90
CA SER A 199 14.07 -0.69 8.86
C SER A 199 14.35 -0.23 10.29
N VAL A 200 13.43 -0.55 11.18
CA VAL A 200 13.63 -0.44 12.62
C VAL A 200 14.29 -1.73 13.09
N VAL A 201 15.28 -1.62 13.95
CA VAL A 201 15.99 -2.78 14.52
C VAL A 201 15.52 -3.00 15.95
N ALA A 202 15.49 -4.25 16.39
CA ALA A 202 15.19 -4.62 17.77
C ALA A 202 16.07 -3.87 18.76
N GLU A 203 15.49 -3.40 19.87
CA GLU A 203 16.17 -2.59 20.87
C GLU A 203 17.17 -3.39 21.70
N LYS A 204 16.85 -4.65 21.93
CA LYS A 204 17.70 -5.53 22.76
C LYS A 204 18.68 -6.30 21.89
N LYS A 205 19.79 -6.67 22.51
CA LYS A 205 20.75 -7.59 21.93
C LYS A 205 21.15 -8.59 23.00
N ILE A 206 20.92 -9.88 22.74
CA ILE A 206 21.18 -10.99 23.64
C ILE A 206 22.38 -11.75 23.06
N SER A 207 23.50 -11.85 23.84
CA SER A 207 24.75 -12.46 23.39
C SER A 207 24.60 -13.91 22.96
N ASP A 208 23.70 -14.66 23.59
CA ASP A 208 23.44 -16.08 23.29
C ASP A 208 22.93 -16.27 21.83
N TYR A 209 22.44 -15.21 21.20
CA TYR A 209 22.02 -15.22 19.81
C TYR A 209 23.06 -14.70 18.81
N ASP A 210 24.26 -14.28 19.24
CA ASP A 210 25.22 -13.63 18.34
C ASP A 210 25.59 -14.53 17.15
N ASP A 211 25.93 -15.79 17.40
CA ASP A 211 26.28 -16.74 16.33
C ASP A 211 25.08 -17.03 15.41
N TYR A 212 23.91 -17.19 15.98
CA TYR A 212 22.69 -17.40 15.20
C TYR A 212 22.37 -16.19 14.34
N ARG A 213 22.44 -15.01 14.91
CA ARG A 213 22.20 -13.74 14.21
C ARG A 213 23.17 -13.55 13.04
N ASN A 214 24.46 -13.87 13.23
CA ASN A 214 25.47 -13.81 12.16
C ASN A 214 25.12 -14.76 11.00
N LYS A 215 24.69 -15.99 11.29
CA LYS A 215 24.23 -16.95 10.28
C LYS A 215 23.00 -16.47 9.54
N VAL A 216 21.99 -15.93 10.25
CA VAL A 216 20.76 -15.38 9.65
C VAL A 216 21.09 -14.19 8.75
N ASN A 217 21.96 -13.29 9.18
CA ASN A 217 22.37 -12.13 8.38
C ASN A 217 23.12 -12.56 7.11
N ALA A 218 24.01 -13.55 7.21
CA ALA A 218 24.71 -14.09 6.06
C ALA A 218 23.72 -14.73 5.05
N PHE A 219 22.77 -15.52 5.53
CA PHE A 219 21.71 -16.10 4.71
C PHE A 219 20.85 -15.03 4.04
N ALA A 220 20.41 -14.01 4.79
CA ALA A 220 19.63 -12.91 4.26
C ALA A 220 20.39 -12.12 3.18
N ASN A 221 21.70 -11.88 3.38
CA ASN A 221 22.56 -11.22 2.40
C ASN A 221 22.71 -12.05 1.11
N ASP A 222 22.84 -13.36 1.20
CA ASP A 222 22.89 -14.22 0.01
C ASP A 222 21.54 -14.25 -0.73
N LEU A 223 20.45 -14.37 0.01
CA LEU A 223 19.09 -14.45 -0.57
C LEU A 223 18.64 -13.12 -1.20
N PHE A 224 18.86 -12.01 -0.49
CA PHE A 224 18.37 -10.69 -0.90
C PHE A 224 19.45 -9.80 -1.53
N GLY A 225 20.72 -10.14 -1.38
CA GLY A 225 21.84 -9.40 -1.99
C GLY A 225 21.81 -9.41 -3.53
N LYS A 226 21.13 -10.40 -4.12
CA LYS A 226 20.88 -10.53 -5.56
C LYS A 226 19.55 -9.87 -6.00
N ALA A 227 18.89 -9.17 -5.08
CA ALA A 227 17.61 -8.50 -5.36
C ALA A 227 17.76 -7.48 -6.50
N THR A 228 16.80 -7.45 -7.39
CA THR A 228 16.74 -6.51 -8.53
C THR A 228 16.10 -5.20 -8.11
N GLU A 229 16.48 -4.12 -8.81
CA GLU A 229 15.72 -2.87 -8.72
C GLU A 229 14.29 -3.14 -9.18
N PRO A 230 13.28 -2.57 -8.52
CA PRO A 230 11.90 -2.65 -8.99
C PRO A 230 11.78 -1.84 -10.28
N THR A 231 11.81 -2.54 -11.42
CA THR A 231 11.57 -1.91 -12.72
C THR A 231 10.08 -1.94 -13.03
N PRO A 232 9.55 -0.88 -13.66
CA PRO A 232 8.21 -0.90 -14.23
C PRO A 232 8.11 -2.02 -15.28
N VAL A 233 7.03 -2.78 -15.22
CA VAL A 233 6.66 -3.78 -16.24
C VAL A 233 5.79 -3.13 -17.29
#